data_514a9463b36dd73065afebb390e0be85
#
_entry.id   514a9463b36dd73065afebb390e0be85
#
_cell.length_a   1.000
_cell.length_b   1.000
_cell.length_c   1.000
_cell.angle_alpha   90.00
_cell.angle_beta   90.00
_cell.angle_gamma   90.00
#
_symmetry.space_group_name_H-M   'P 1'
#
loop_
_entity.id
_entity.type
_entity.pdbx_description
1 polymer ?
#
loop_
_entity_poly.entity_id
_entity_poly.type
_entity_poly.pdbx_seq_one_letter_code
_entity_poly.pdbx_strand_id
1 'polypeptide(L)'
;MQYGAHIYIFTDRWADDQLHLLDTMHGLGLDLAELSVGDDVHFTPAKTRQRAQELGLTLTVGPGGAWPLPCDLSADDPAERAAGLAWHQRQVDLAAELSAVAYAGALYGHPGVVKRRRPPAGEYAWTAEGLHALAEYAAVRNVRIVLEPMSHFRTHLVNTARQLMELIDLADHPNLWALFDTYHLITEERDYAAAIRTLAPRLWCVHTCENDRGAPGGGLVPWASLFDSLCEVGFDGPLVMEAYNSSIGAAPGDFAYSRGMFHNVCPDGAEFVRTGLEFLRSQVASRWHS
;
A
#
# COMPACT_ATOMS: atom_id res chain seq x y z
N MET A 1 12.08 3.41 13.07
CA MET A 1 11.41 2.86 11.86
C MET A 1 10.93 1.45 12.10
N GLN A 2 9.80 1.05 11.50
CA GLN A 2 9.29 -0.32 11.47
C GLN A 2 9.59 -0.93 10.10
N TYR A 3 9.85 -2.24 10.08
CA TYR A 3 10.03 -2.99 8.84
C TYR A 3 8.85 -3.93 8.64
N GLY A 4 8.24 -3.87 7.46
CA GLY A 4 7.06 -4.66 7.14
C GLY A 4 7.17 -5.41 5.83
N ALA A 5 6.22 -6.31 5.62
CA ALA A 5 6.04 -6.99 4.34
C ALA A 5 4.55 -7.19 4.03
N HIS A 6 4.23 -7.12 2.75
CA HIS A 6 2.92 -7.43 2.22
C HIS A 6 2.75 -8.95 2.11
N ILE A 7 1.58 -9.47 2.47
CA ILE A 7 1.32 -10.93 2.49
C ILE A 7 1.48 -11.60 1.12
N TYR A 8 1.36 -10.88 0.02
CA TYR A 8 1.52 -11.44 -1.33
C TYR A 8 2.93 -11.95 -1.63
N ILE A 9 3.89 -11.69 -0.75
CA ILE A 9 5.21 -12.33 -0.76
C ILE A 9 5.10 -13.81 -0.37
N PHE A 10 4.09 -14.18 0.43
CA PHE A 10 3.95 -15.50 1.04
C PHE A 10 2.68 -16.26 0.60
N THR A 11 1.61 -15.56 0.28
CA THR A 11 0.31 -16.14 -0.12
C THR A 11 -0.41 -15.24 -1.11
N ASP A 12 -1.30 -15.81 -1.91
CA ASP A 12 -2.15 -15.07 -2.84
C ASP A 12 -3.44 -14.55 -2.17
N ARG A 13 -3.83 -15.14 -1.04
CA ARG A 13 -5.05 -14.78 -0.32
C ARG A 13 -4.94 -15.06 1.16
N TRP A 14 -5.37 -14.10 1.99
CA TRP A 14 -5.39 -14.28 3.43
C TRP A 14 -6.58 -15.15 3.86
N ALA A 15 -6.33 -16.10 4.76
CA ALA A 15 -7.35 -16.99 5.33
C ALA A 15 -6.90 -17.50 6.71
N ASP A 16 -7.80 -18.13 7.47
CA ASP A 16 -7.51 -18.64 8.82
C ASP A 16 -6.39 -19.70 8.86
N ASP A 17 -6.21 -20.46 7.80
CA ASP A 17 -5.13 -21.45 7.68
C ASP A 17 -3.75 -20.81 7.37
N GLN A 18 -3.73 -19.52 7.06
CA GLN A 18 -2.53 -18.73 6.81
C GLN A 18 -1.97 -18.04 8.07
N LEU A 19 -2.60 -18.19 9.24
CA LEU A 19 -2.16 -17.53 10.48
C LEU A 19 -0.69 -17.78 10.82
N HIS A 20 -0.15 -18.96 10.47
CA HIS A 20 1.26 -19.29 10.65
C HIS A 20 2.23 -18.37 9.90
N LEU A 21 1.76 -17.65 8.89
CA LEU A 21 2.57 -16.66 8.17
C LEU A 21 2.92 -15.45 9.05
N LEU A 22 2.08 -15.09 10.02
CA LEU A 22 2.43 -14.06 11.01
C LEU A 22 3.62 -14.50 11.86
N ASP A 23 3.67 -15.79 12.24
CA ASP A 23 4.82 -16.37 12.96
C ASP A 23 6.08 -16.32 12.10
N THR A 24 5.94 -16.65 10.82
CA THR A 24 7.04 -16.59 9.84
C THR A 24 7.56 -15.15 9.71
N MET A 25 6.68 -14.17 9.53
CA MET A 25 7.04 -12.76 9.41
C MET A 25 7.74 -12.24 10.67
N HIS A 26 7.19 -12.54 11.85
CA HIS A 26 7.82 -12.20 13.13
C HIS A 26 9.19 -12.87 13.28
N GLY A 27 9.30 -14.17 12.97
CA GLY A 27 10.55 -14.92 13.02
C GLY A 27 11.64 -14.42 12.07
N LEU A 28 11.24 -13.77 10.97
CA LEU A 28 12.15 -13.08 10.06
C LEU A 28 12.58 -11.69 10.57
N GLY A 29 11.99 -11.19 11.66
CA GLY A 29 12.31 -9.92 12.28
C GLY A 29 11.56 -8.75 11.67
N LEU A 30 10.36 -8.99 11.14
CA LEU A 30 9.43 -7.93 10.73
C LEU A 30 8.65 -7.41 11.94
N ASP A 31 8.29 -6.13 11.88
CA ASP A 31 7.50 -5.41 12.88
C ASP A 31 6.05 -5.21 12.41
N LEU A 32 5.80 -5.36 11.11
CA LEU A 32 4.52 -5.05 10.48
C LEU A 32 4.17 -6.07 9.39
N ALA A 33 2.89 -6.50 9.39
CA ALA A 33 2.29 -7.27 8.33
C ALA A 33 1.20 -6.46 7.61
N GLU A 34 1.30 -6.37 6.29
CA GLU A 34 0.30 -5.73 5.45
C GLU A 34 -0.58 -6.77 4.78
N LEU A 35 -1.89 -6.72 5.07
CA LEU A 35 -2.89 -7.66 4.57
C LEU A 35 -3.66 -7.04 3.42
N SER A 36 -3.92 -7.83 2.38
CA SER A 36 -4.90 -7.47 1.36
C SER A 36 -6.27 -8.01 1.72
N VAL A 37 -7.27 -7.14 1.62
CA VAL A 37 -8.67 -7.47 1.89
C VAL A 37 -9.56 -7.09 0.71
N GLY A 38 -10.56 -7.92 0.44
CA GLY A 38 -11.50 -7.76 -0.66
C GLY A 38 -12.71 -8.68 -0.46
N ASP A 39 -13.70 -8.62 -1.35
CA ASP A 39 -14.95 -9.36 -1.20
C ASP A 39 -14.77 -10.89 -1.30
N ASP A 40 -13.65 -11.35 -1.82
CA ASP A 40 -13.26 -12.76 -1.92
C ASP A 40 -12.30 -13.24 -0.83
N VAL A 41 -11.96 -12.38 0.13
CA VAL A 41 -11.04 -12.70 1.24
C VAL A 41 -11.87 -13.02 2.49
N HIS A 42 -11.83 -14.28 2.93
CA HIS A 42 -12.65 -14.78 4.02
C HIS A 42 -11.79 -15.35 5.15
N PHE A 43 -11.85 -14.74 6.31
CA PHE A 43 -11.11 -15.17 7.50
C PHE A 43 -11.83 -14.67 8.77
N THR A 44 -11.34 -15.09 9.93
CA THR A 44 -11.86 -14.65 11.23
C THR A 44 -10.99 -13.50 11.76
N PRO A 45 -11.42 -12.22 11.68
CA PRO A 45 -10.58 -11.08 12.05
C PRO A 45 -10.05 -11.17 13.48
N ALA A 46 -10.85 -11.67 14.42
CA ALA A 46 -10.44 -11.84 15.82
C ALA A 46 -9.23 -12.75 16.00
N LYS A 47 -9.11 -13.84 15.19
CA LYS A 47 -7.96 -14.75 15.25
C LYS A 47 -6.70 -14.06 14.74
N THR A 48 -6.80 -13.37 13.59
CA THR A 48 -5.69 -12.62 13.01
C THR A 48 -5.21 -11.54 13.96
N ARG A 49 -6.12 -10.74 14.50
CA ARG A 49 -5.81 -9.72 15.50
C ARG A 49 -5.12 -10.31 16.73
N GLN A 50 -5.68 -11.37 17.31
CA GLN A 50 -5.12 -12.01 18.49
C GLN A 50 -3.69 -12.49 18.20
N ARG A 51 -3.49 -13.17 17.07
CA ARG A 51 -2.15 -13.69 16.72
C ARG A 51 -1.14 -12.57 16.50
N ALA A 52 -1.51 -11.51 15.79
CA ALA A 52 -0.64 -10.36 15.60
C ALA A 52 -0.25 -9.71 16.95
N GLN A 53 -1.23 -9.54 17.87
CA GLN A 53 -0.98 -8.99 19.21
C GLN A 53 -0.05 -9.87 20.05
N GLU A 54 -0.20 -11.20 20.02
CA GLU A 54 0.68 -12.15 20.70
C GLU A 54 2.13 -12.03 20.22
N LEU A 55 2.33 -11.74 18.94
CA LEU A 55 3.64 -11.57 18.30
C LEU A 55 4.17 -10.13 18.36
N GLY A 56 3.37 -9.16 18.80
CA GLY A 56 3.75 -7.74 18.77
C GLY A 56 3.83 -7.16 17.35
N LEU A 57 3.16 -7.78 16.37
CA LEU A 57 3.10 -7.29 14.99
C LEU A 57 2.06 -6.20 14.82
N THR A 58 2.44 -5.10 14.21
CA THR A 58 1.51 -4.08 13.71
C THR A 58 0.81 -4.61 12.45
N LEU A 59 -0.50 -4.35 12.31
CA LEU A 59 -1.25 -4.67 11.10
C LEU A 59 -1.57 -3.39 10.32
N THR A 60 -1.44 -3.48 8.99
CA THR A 60 -2.06 -2.59 8.02
C THR A 60 -2.90 -3.39 7.05
N VAL A 61 -3.85 -2.76 6.40
CA VAL A 61 -4.67 -3.40 5.37
C VAL A 61 -4.72 -2.54 4.12
N GLY A 62 -4.83 -3.19 2.97
CA GLY A 62 -5.03 -2.53 1.69
C GLY A 62 -6.12 -3.23 0.88
N PRO A 63 -6.77 -2.55 -0.09
CA PRO A 63 -7.69 -3.18 -0.99
C PRO A 63 -6.95 -4.11 -1.94
N GLY A 64 -7.32 -5.38 -1.93
CA GLY A 64 -6.78 -6.42 -2.81
C GLY A 64 -7.83 -7.49 -3.01
N GLY A 65 -7.56 -8.45 -3.91
CA GLY A 65 -8.57 -9.42 -4.28
C GLY A 65 -9.73 -8.77 -5.06
N ALA A 66 -10.96 -9.20 -4.79
CA ALA A 66 -12.15 -8.70 -5.48
C ALA A 66 -12.60 -7.35 -4.93
N TRP A 67 -12.30 -6.30 -5.67
CA TRP A 67 -12.86 -4.96 -5.50
C TRP A 67 -13.88 -4.72 -6.64
N PRO A 68 -15.18 -4.56 -6.33
CA PRO A 68 -16.20 -4.42 -7.37
C PRO A 68 -16.00 -3.17 -8.23
N LEU A 69 -16.04 -3.32 -9.56
CA LEU A 69 -15.82 -2.20 -10.50
C LEU A 69 -16.76 -0.99 -10.27
N PRO A 70 -18.06 -1.16 -9.91
CA PRO A 70 -18.92 -0.02 -9.62
C PRO A 70 -18.63 0.69 -8.29
N CYS A 71 -17.65 0.21 -7.50
CA CYS A 71 -17.26 0.83 -6.23
C CYS A 71 -16.04 1.72 -6.42
N ASP A 72 -16.22 2.93 -7.00
CA ASP A 72 -15.11 3.79 -7.42
C ASP A 72 -15.40 5.25 -7.05
N LEU A 73 -14.58 5.85 -6.17
CA LEU A 73 -14.72 7.25 -5.74
C LEU A 73 -14.51 8.26 -6.88
N SER A 74 -13.80 7.85 -7.94
CA SER A 74 -13.54 8.69 -9.12
C SER A 74 -14.53 8.47 -10.26
N ALA A 75 -15.56 7.63 -10.07
CA ALA A 75 -16.53 7.33 -11.11
C ALA A 75 -17.31 8.57 -11.58
N ASP A 76 -17.70 8.59 -12.86
CA ASP A 76 -18.54 9.66 -13.40
C ASP A 76 -19.96 9.60 -12.80
N ASP A 77 -20.45 8.39 -12.54
CA ASP A 77 -21.78 8.16 -11.96
C ASP A 77 -21.74 8.41 -10.44
N PRO A 78 -22.57 9.34 -9.91
CA PRO A 78 -22.69 9.55 -8.47
C PRO A 78 -23.09 8.31 -7.67
N ALA A 79 -23.86 7.38 -8.27
CA ALA A 79 -24.25 6.13 -7.62
C ALA A 79 -23.04 5.19 -7.42
N GLU A 80 -22.14 5.11 -8.40
CA GLU A 80 -20.89 4.35 -8.28
C GLU A 80 -19.95 4.97 -7.24
N ARG A 81 -19.88 6.31 -7.15
CA ARG A 81 -19.09 6.98 -6.10
C ARG A 81 -19.63 6.68 -4.70
N ALA A 82 -20.97 6.72 -4.54
CA ALA A 82 -21.61 6.36 -3.27
C ALA A 82 -21.39 4.88 -2.91
N ALA A 83 -21.45 3.98 -3.89
CA ALA A 83 -21.13 2.56 -3.69
C ALA A 83 -19.65 2.37 -3.32
N GLY A 84 -18.75 3.14 -3.94
CA GLY A 84 -17.32 3.16 -3.62
C GLY A 84 -17.06 3.57 -2.18
N LEU A 85 -17.66 4.68 -1.74
CA LEU A 85 -17.54 5.12 -0.34
C LEU A 85 -18.05 4.06 0.63
N ALA A 86 -19.23 3.48 0.39
CA ALA A 86 -19.80 2.45 1.24
C ALA A 86 -18.93 1.18 1.27
N TRP A 87 -18.32 0.81 0.15
CA TRP A 87 -17.41 -0.34 0.10
C TRP A 87 -16.15 -0.08 0.92
N HIS A 88 -15.49 1.08 0.75
CA HIS A 88 -14.31 1.45 1.54
C HIS A 88 -14.60 1.57 3.03
N GLN A 89 -15.79 2.05 3.42
CA GLN A 89 -16.21 2.10 4.83
C GLN A 89 -16.26 0.70 5.46
N ARG A 90 -16.75 -0.32 4.73
CA ARG A 90 -16.70 -1.72 5.22
C ARG A 90 -15.26 -2.22 5.40
N GLN A 91 -14.33 -1.83 4.51
CA GLN A 91 -12.92 -2.19 4.67
C GLN A 91 -12.29 -1.47 5.88
N VAL A 92 -12.70 -0.24 6.16
CA VAL A 92 -12.29 0.49 7.38
C VAL A 92 -12.85 -0.18 8.64
N ASP A 93 -14.10 -0.68 8.63
CA ASP A 93 -14.66 -1.45 9.74
C ASP A 93 -13.86 -2.72 10.00
N LEU A 94 -13.49 -3.45 8.94
CA LEU A 94 -12.62 -4.62 9.04
C LEU A 94 -11.23 -4.26 9.57
N ALA A 95 -10.62 -3.16 9.10
CA ALA A 95 -9.36 -2.66 9.63
C ALA A 95 -9.43 -2.36 11.13
N ALA A 96 -10.52 -1.74 11.58
CA ALA A 96 -10.76 -1.46 13.00
C ALA A 96 -10.93 -2.76 13.80
N GLU A 97 -11.67 -3.75 13.28
CA GLU A 97 -11.84 -5.05 13.92
C GLU A 97 -10.51 -5.80 14.07
N LEU A 98 -9.61 -5.65 13.09
CA LEU A 98 -8.24 -6.18 13.12
C LEU A 98 -7.31 -5.40 14.06
N SER A 99 -7.72 -4.24 14.57
CA SER A 99 -6.85 -3.25 15.21
C SER A 99 -5.71 -2.81 14.29
N ALA A 100 -5.94 -2.80 12.98
CA ALA A 100 -4.98 -2.30 12.01
C ALA A 100 -4.84 -0.78 12.13
N VAL A 101 -3.61 -0.28 12.01
CA VAL A 101 -3.31 1.15 12.21
C VAL A 101 -3.59 2.01 10.98
N ALA A 102 -3.70 1.38 9.81
CA ALA A 102 -3.95 2.07 8.55
C ALA A 102 -4.71 1.19 7.54
N TYR A 103 -5.45 1.88 6.68
CA TYR A 103 -6.02 1.37 5.44
C TYR A 103 -5.34 2.14 4.28
N ALA A 104 -4.55 1.43 3.47
CA ALA A 104 -3.60 2.02 2.53
C ALA A 104 -3.84 1.57 1.09
N GLY A 105 -3.50 2.42 0.12
CA GLY A 105 -3.53 2.11 -1.32
C GLY A 105 -4.10 3.23 -2.19
N ALA A 106 -4.40 2.93 -3.45
CA ALA A 106 -5.03 3.88 -4.38
C ALA A 106 -6.54 4.00 -4.15
N LEU A 107 -6.93 4.44 -2.94
CA LEU A 107 -8.34 4.46 -2.49
C LEU A 107 -9.20 5.48 -3.24
N TYR A 108 -8.59 6.40 -3.98
CA TYR A 108 -9.25 7.44 -4.75
C TYR A 108 -9.93 6.95 -6.03
N GLY A 109 -9.58 5.75 -6.53
CA GLY A 109 -10.14 5.17 -7.75
C GLY A 109 -9.69 3.73 -7.94
N HIS A 110 -10.44 2.98 -8.75
CA HIS A 110 -10.21 1.54 -8.93
C HIS A 110 -8.90 1.26 -9.71
N PRO A 111 -7.88 0.62 -9.10
CA PRO A 111 -6.63 0.31 -9.79
C PRO A 111 -6.84 -0.64 -10.97
N GLY A 112 -6.29 -0.27 -12.13
CA GLY A 112 -6.47 -1.01 -13.38
C GLY A 112 -7.58 -0.47 -14.27
N VAL A 113 -8.42 0.45 -13.78
CA VAL A 113 -9.37 1.20 -14.59
C VAL A 113 -8.72 2.50 -15.04
N VAL A 114 -8.21 2.51 -16.29
CA VAL A 114 -7.56 3.67 -16.89
C VAL A 114 -8.50 4.29 -17.91
N LYS A 115 -9.12 5.43 -17.57
CA LYS A 115 -9.93 6.19 -18.51
C LYS A 115 -9.01 6.90 -19.52
N ARG A 116 -9.06 6.46 -20.79
CA ARG A 116 -8.20 7.02 -21.85
C ARG A 116 -8.79 8.33 -22.41
N ARG A 117 -9.00 9.27 -21.51
CA ARG A 117 -9.51 10.62 -21.82
C ARG A 117 -8.89 11.62 -20.86
N ARG A 118 -8.97 12.90 -21.20
CA ARG A 118 -8.66 13.95 -20.24
C ARG A 118 -9.68 13.87 -19.10
N PRO A 119 -9.26 13.85 -17.81
CA PRO A 119 -10.17 13.86 -16.69
C PRO A 119 -11.09 15.09 -16.75
N PRO A 120 -12.40 14.95 -16.48
CA PRO A 120 -13.29 16.08 -16.30
C PRO A 120 -12.80 16.98 -15.18
N ALA A 121 -13.04 18.28 -15.27
CA ALA A 121 -12.60 19.24 -14.23
C ALA A 121 -13.15 18.93 -12.82
N GLY A 122 -14.31 18.26 -12.74
CA GLY A 122 -14.91 17.85 -11.46
C GLY A 122 -14.34 16.57 -10.85
N GLU A 123 -13.55 15.76 -11.60
CA GLU A 123 -13.14 14.42 -11.13
C GLU A 123 -12.32 14.48 -9.84
N TYR A 124 -11.39 15.41 -9.72
CA TYR A 124 -10.66 15.65 -8.47
C TYR A 124 -11.58 16.13 -7.33
N ALA A 125 -12.53 17.02 -7.63
CA ALA A 125 -13.41 17.57 -6.60
C ALA A 125 -14.31 16.51 -5.96
N TRP A 126 -15.03 15.72 -6.76
CA TRP A 126 -15.89 14.68 -6.19
C TRP A 126 -15.10 13.50 -5.58
N THR A 127 -13.90 13.21 -6.10
CA THR A 127 -13.00 12.22 -5.47
C THR A 127 -12.54 12.72 -4.11
N ALA A 128 -12.17 14.00 -3.99
CA ALA A 128 -11.78 14.62 -2.73
C ALA A 128 -12.92 14.62 -1.70
N GLU A 129 -14.16 14.90 -2.11
CA GLU A 129 -15.36 14.79 -1.25
C GLU A 129 -15.51 13.37 -0.70
N GLY A 130 -15.35 12.34 -1.54
CA GLY A 130 -15.41 10.94 -1.12
C GLY A 130 -14.29 10.56 -0.14
N LEU A 131 -13.06 11.03 -0.40
CA LEU A 131 -11.90 10.81 0.49
C LEU A 131 -12.05 11.54 1.83
N HIS A 132 -12.58 12.76 1.84
CA HIS A 132 -12.90 13.47 3.08
C HIS A 132 -13.86 12.67 3.94
N ALA A 133 -14.98 12.22 3.37
CA ALA A 133 -15.97 11.42 4.07
C ALA A 133 -15.40 10.08 4.57
N LEU A 134 -14.54 9.43 3.78
CA LEU A 134 -13.86 8.20 4.19
C LEU A 134 -12.87 8.45 5.34
N ALA A 135 -12.10 9.53 5.27
CA ALA A 135 -11.13 9.90 6.29
C ALA A 135 -11.79 10.27 7.64
N GLU A 136 -12.94 10.98 7.60
CA GLU A 136 -13.76 11.26 8.78
C GLU A 136 -14.30 9.95 9.40
N TYR A 137 -14.82 9.06 8.55
CA TYR A 137 -15.33 7.74 8.99
C TYR A 137 -14.24 6.89 9.66
N ALA A 138 -13.03 6.92 9.11
CA ALA A 138 -11.88 6.16 9.60
C ALA A 138 -11.28 6.78 10.88
N ALA A 139 -11.28 8.10 11.01
CA ALA A 139 -10.71 8.81 12.14
C ALA A 139 -11.33 8.40 13.48
N VAL A 140 -12.67 8.28 13.54
CA VAL A 140 -13.39 7.85 14.76
C VAL A 140 -13.16 6.38 15.11
N ARG A 141 -12.54 5.62 14.20
CA ARG A 141 -12.16 4.21 14.36
C ARG A 141 -10.67 4.01 14.63
N ASN A 142 -9.91 5.10 14.73
CA ASN A 142 -8.45 5.12 14.87
C ASN A 142 -7.71 4.41 13.74
N VAL A 143 -8.26 4.45 12.53
CA VAL A 143 -7.64 3.92 11.30
C VAL A 143 -7.19 5.10 10.44
N ARG A 144 -5.91 5.14 10.05
CA ARG A 144 -5.39 6.12 9.09
C ARG A 144 -5.84 5.76 7.69
N ILE A 145 -6.14 6.75 6.87
CA ILE A 145 -6.31 6.59 5.43
C ILE A 145 -5.00 7.02 4.76
N VAL A 146 -4.36 6.08 4.07
CA VAL A 146 -3.04 6.30 3.47
C VAL A 146 -3.15 6.10 1.96
N LEU A 147 -2.89 7.15 1.21
CA LEU A 147 -3.08 7.19 -0.24
C LEU A 147 -1.76 6.99 -0.97
N GLU A 148 -1.80 6.20 -2.03
CA GLU A 148 -0.66 5.82 -2.85
C GLU A 148 -0.81 6.36 -4.28
N PRO A 149 0.15 7.14 -4.82
CA PRO A 149 0.18 7.44 -6.24
C PRO A 149 0.61 6.20 -7.01
N MET A 150 -0.10 5.87 -8.08
CA MET A 150 0.19 4.70 -8.91
C MET A 150 0.68 5.11 -10.30
N SER A 151 1.45 4.23 -10.95
CA SER A 151 1.88 4.44 -12.34
C SER A 151 0.69 4.67 -13.28
N HIS A 152 0.91 5.43 -14.35
CA HIS A 152 -0.11 5.73 -15.36
C HIS A 152 -0.67 4.49 -16.07
N PHE A 153 -0.03 3.32 -15.91
CA PHE A 153 -0.55 2.04 -16.37
C PHE A 153 -1.69 1.51 -15.49
N ARG A 154 -1.79 1.99 -14.24
CA ARG A 154 -2.76 1.52 -13.24
C ARG A 154 -3.88 2.51 -12.99
N THR A 155 -3.62 3.80 -13.13
CA THR A 155 -4.62 4.85 -12.97
C THR A 155 -4.32 6.04 -13.87
N HIS A 156 -5.36 6.79 -14.22
CA HIS A 156 -5.23 8.06 -14.94
C HIS A 156 -5.28 9.28 -14.02
N LEU A 157 -5.56 9.09 -12.73
CA LEU A 157 -5.93 10.18 -11.83
C LEU A 157 -4.74 10.73 -11.04
N VAL A 158 -4.05 9.88 -10.26
CA VAL A 158 -2.95 10.29 -9.38
C VAL A 158 -1.72 9.44 -9.65
N ASN A 159 -0.71 10.04 -10.29
CA ASN A 159 0.50 9.35 -10.70
C ASN A 159 1.77 9.89 -10.02
N THR A 160 1.76 11.15 -9.56
CA THR A 160 2.93 11.80 -8.99
C THR A 160 2.70 12.23 -7.55
N ALA A 161 3.78 12.44 -6.81
CA ALA A 161 3.76 13.00 -5.45
C ALA A 161 2.98 14.33 -5.40
N ARG A 162 3.18 15.21 -6.39
CA ARG A 162 2.48 16.49 -6.48
C ARG A 162 0.98 16.31 -6.65
N GLN A 163 0.54 15.43 -7.57
CA GLN A 163 -0.88 15.16 -7.78
C GLN A 163 -1.53 14.56 -6.52
N LEU A 164 -0.80 13.70 -5.79
CA LEU A 164 -1.29 13.14 -4.53
C LEU A 164 -1.51 14.24 -3.49
N MET A 165 -0.54 15.14 -3.31
CA MET A 165 -0.69 16.25 -2.36
C MET A 165 -1.82 17.20 -2.77
N GLU A 166 -1.96 17.51 -4.07
CA GLU A 166 -3.09 18.31 -4.58
C GLU A 166 -4.45 17.67 -4.21
N LEU A 167 -4.57 16.34 -4.30
CA LEU A 167 -5.79 15.63 -3.93
C LEU A 167 -6.01 15.61 -2.42
N ILE A 168 -4.95 15.38 -1.61
CA ILE A 168 -5.01 15.40 -0.14
C ILE A 168 -5.41 16.80 0.36
N ASP A 169 -4.81 17.85 -0.19
CA ASP A 169 -5.10 19.23 0.18
C ASP A 169 -6.54 19.61 -0.22
N LEU A 170 -7.02 19.15 -1.37
CA LEU A 170 -8.40 19.37 -1.81
C LEU A 170 -9.42 18.63 -0.93
N ALA A 171 -9.09 17.43 -0.48
CA ALA A 171 -9.93 16.65 0.44
C ALA A 171 -9.94 17.23 1.87
N ASP A 172 -8.94 18.00 2.24
CA ASP A 172 -8.84 18.81 3.48
C ASP A 172 -9.24 18.03 4.75
N HIS A 173 -8.57 16.91 5.03
CA HIS A 173 -8.81 16.13 6.25
C HIS A 173 -7.49 15.69 6.91
N PRO A 174 -7.32 15.87 8.24
CA PRO A 174 -6.07 15.57 8.94
C PRO A 174 -5.72 14.06 8.96
N ASN A 175 -6.70 13.17 8.77
CA ASN A 175 -6.50 11.72 8.74
C ASN A 175 -6.18 11.17 7.35
N LEU A 176 -5.82 12.04 6.39
CA LEU A 176 -5.28 11.65 5.08
C LEU A 176 -3.76 11.72 5.09
N TRP A 177 -3.14 10.62 4.73
CA TRP A 177 -1.69 10.43 4.70
C TRP A 177 -1.24 9.95 3.33
N ALA A 178 0.04 10.04 3.06
CA ALA A 178 0.67 9.61 1.82
C ALA A 178 1.56 8.38 2.02
N LEU A 179 1.58 7.53 0.99
CA LEU A 179 2.51 6.44 0.82
C LEU A 179 3.37 6.71 -0.42
N PHE A 180 4.67 6.45 -0.34
CA PHE A 180 5.58 6.47 -1.47
C PHE A 180 5.91 5.04 -1.90
N ASP A 181 5.50 4.61 -3.09
CA ASP A 181 5.88 3.30 -3.64
C ASP A 181 7.00 3.45 -4.67
N THR A 182 8.13 2.82 -4.39
CA THR A 182 9.32 2.89 -5.26
C THR A 182 9.10 2.27 -6.64
N TYR A 183 8.23 1.25 -6.75
CA TYR A 183 7.89 0.63 -8.02
C TYR A 183 6.99 1.52 -8.88
N HIS A 184 5.92 2.07 -8.29
CA HIS A 184 5.00 2.89 -9.07
C HIS A 184 5.63 4.20 -9.51
N LEU A 185 6.45 4.80 -8.67
CA LEU A 185 7.03 6.12 -8.94
C LEU A 185 8.29 6.09 -9.80
N ILE A 186 8.86 4.91 -10.10
CA ILE A 186 10.05 4.82 -10.98
C ILE A 186 9.76 5.33 -12.40
N THR A 187 8.53 5.24 -12.88
CA THR A 187 8.12 5.70 -14.19
C THR A 187 7.53 7.11 -14.19
N GLU A 188 7.17 7.63 -13.02
CA GLU A 188 6.40 8.87 -12.88
C GLU A 188 7.25 10.05 -12.37
N GLU A 189 8.26 9.77 -11.53
CA GLU A 189 9.11 10.77 -10.90
C GLU A 189 10.52 10.74 -11.46
N ARG A 190 11.03 11.92 -11.81
CA ARG A 190 12.42 12.07 -12.28
C ARG A 190 13.41 12.29 -11.13
N ASP A 191 12.90 12.72 -9.98
CA ASP A 191 13.67 13.08 -8.80
C ASP A 191 12.93 12.60 -7.54
N TYR A 192 13.38 11.47 -6.98
CA TYR A 192 12.79 10.89 -5.79
C TYR A 192 12.98 11.80 -4.56
N ALA A 193 14.09 12.52 -4.48
CA ALA A 193 14.32 13.44 -3.36
C ALA A 193 13.31 14.60 -3.38
N ALA A 194 13.01 15.15 -4.56
CA ALA A 194 11.97 16.16 -4.70
C ALA A 194 10.57 15.61 -4.38
N ALA A 195 10.27 14.37 -4.81
CA ALA A 195 9.01 13.72 -4.51
C ALA A 195 8.83 13.45 -3.01
N ILE A 196 9.86 12.95 -2.33
CA ILE A 196 9.87 12.75 -0.87
C ILE A 196 9.64 14.08 -0.13
N ARG A 197 10.36 15.15 -0.49
CA ARG A 197 10.14 16.48 0.12
C ARG A 197 8.71 16.99 -0.11
N THR A 198 8.12 16.70 -1.28
CA THR A 198 6.73 17.05 -1.58
C THR A 198 5.75 16.32 -0.66
N LEU A 199 5.96 15.03 -0.42
CA LEU A 199 5.09 14.21 0.43
C LEU A 199 5.37 14.39 1.93
N ALA A 200 6.54 14.90 2.33
CA ALA A 200 7.02 14.94 3.72
C ALA A 200 5.98 15.39 4.76
N PRO A 201 5.12 16.42 4.50
CA PRO A 201 4.11 16.83 5.48
C PRO A 201 3.04 15.77 5.79
N ARG A 202 2.88 14.79 4.91
CA ARG A 202 1.86 13.73 5.00
C ARG A 202 2.42 12.32 4.83
N LEU A 203 3.73 12.16 4.60
CA LEU A 203 4.35 10.86 4.36
C LEU A 203 4.30 9.99 5.60
N TRP A 204 3.56 8.88 5.50
CA TRP A 204 3.41 7.93 6.60
C TRP A 204 4.15 6.60 6.35
N CYS A 205 4.21 6.13 5.09
CA CYS A 205 4.77 4.83 4.72
C CYS A 205 5.58 4.92 3.43
N VAL A 206 6.54 4.03 3.27
CA VAL A 206 7.25 3.79 2.01
C VAL A 206 7.13 2.31 1.65
N HIS A 207 6.55 2.01 0.48
CA HIS A 207 6.65 0.68 -0.11
C HIS A 207 8.01 0.53 -0.79
N THR A 208 8.74 -0.50 -0.38
CA THR A 208 10.12 -0.73 -0.78
C THR A 208 10.25 -2.00 -1.60
N CYS A 209 10.41 -1.85 -2.90
CA CYS A 209 10.70 -2.93 -3.84
C CYS A 209 11.41 -2.34 -5.06
N GLU A 210 12.02 -3.18 -5.88
CA GLU A 210 12.64 -2.74 -7.12
C GLU A 210 11.62 -2.42 -8.23
N ASN A 211 12.11 -1.86 -9.31
CA ASN A 211 11.32 -1.53 -10.52
C ASN A 211 10.65 -2.75 -11.18
N ASP A 212 11.04 -3.94 -10.82
CA ASP A 212 10.47 -5.23 -11.27
C ASP A 212 9.73 -5.98 -10.15
N ARG A 213 9.45 -5.31 -9.03
CA ARG A 213 8.92 -5.90 -7.78
C ARG A 213 9.89 -6.87 -7.10
N GLY A 214 11.18 -6.84 -7.45
CA GLY A 214 12.25 -7.56 -6.80
C GLY A 214 12.57 -7.04 -5.40
N ALA A 215 13.43 -7.77 -4.66
CA ALA A 215 13.92 -7.34 -3.36
C ALA A 215 14.70 -6.02 -3.49
N PRO A 216 14.53 -5.09 -2.54
CA PRO A 216 15.21 -3.79 -2.62
C PRO A 216 16.73 -3.94 -2.68
N GLY A 217 17.38 -3.11 -3.51
CA GLY A 217 18.84 -2.99 -3.60
C GLY A 217 19.49 -3.53 -4.88
N GLY A 218 18.75 -4.25 -5.74
CA GLY A 218 19.35 -4.93 -6.90
C GLY A 218 18.97 -4.37 -8.28
N GLY A 219 18.08 -3.38 -8.36
CA GLY A 219 17.51 -2.90 -9.63
C GLY A 219 17.83 -1.44 -9.95
N LEU A 220 16.81 -0.70 -10.41
CA LEU A 220 16.96 0.66 -10.92
C LEU A 220 16.54 1.74 -9.92
N VAL A 221 15.96 1.37 -8.78
CA VAL A 221 15.50 2.34 -7.78
C VAL A 221 16.70 3.13 -7.24
N PRO A 222 16.64 4.46 -7.22
CA PRO A 222 17.74 5.32 -6.75
C PRO A 222 17.79 5.35 -5.20
N TRP A 223 18.09 4.23 -4.58
CA TRP A 223 18.04 4.02 -3.13
C TRP A 223 18.85 5.04 -2.32
N ALA A 224 20.03 5.41 -2.79
CA ALA A 224 20.84 6.41 -2.08
C ALA A 224 20.08 7.74 -1.97
N SER A 225 19.57 8.26 -3.09
CA SER A 225 18.78 9.49 -3.12
C SER A 225 17.49 9.40 -2.28
N LEU A 226 16.81 8.24 -2.33
CA LEU A 226 15.61 8.00 -1.53
C LEU A 226 15.94 8.08 -0.03
N PHE A 227 16.91 7.30 0.45
CA PHE A 227 17.22 7.24 1.88
C PHE A 227 17.84 8.52 2.40
N ASP A 228 18.66 9.22 1.58
CA ASP A 228 19.21 10.53 1.95
C ASP A 228 18.07 11.54 2.17
N SER A 229 17.07 11.56 1.27
CA SER A 229 15.92 12.46 1.40
C SER A 229 14.97 12.07 2.52
N LEU A 230 14.75 10.79 2.77
CA LEU A 230 13.96 10.32 3.93
C LEU A 230 14.63 10.75 5.25
N CYS A 231 15.95 10.64 5.34
CA CYS A 231 16.69 11.12 6.50
C CYS A 231 16.60 12.65 6.63
N GLU A 232 16.77 13.40 5.54
CA GLU A 232 16.66 14.86 5.50
C GLU A 232 15.33 15.37 6.04
N VAL A 233 14.21 14.69 5.70
CA VAL A 233 12.87 15.07 6.17
C VAL A 233 12.50 14.50 7.53
N GLY A 234 13.39 13.74 8.17
CA GLY A 234 13.16 13.14 9.49
C GLY A 234 12.10 12.02 9.47
N PHE A 235 11.99 11.28 8.37
CA PHE A 235 11.04 10.17 8.26
C PHE A 235 11.37 9.05 9.27
N ASP A 236 10.38 8.58 10.01
CA ASP A 236 10.47 7.48 10.98
C ASP A 236 9.36 6.43 10.83
N GLY A 237 8.58 6.53 9.76
CA GLY A 237 7.45 5.64 9.44
C GLY A 237 7.87 4.24 8.98
N PRO A 238 6.89 3.39 8.63
CA PRO A 238 7.15 2.03 8.17
C PRO A 238 7.78 1.98 6.77
N LEU A 239 8.72 1.05 6.62
CA LEU A 239 9.27 0.59 5.34
C LEU A 239 8.68 -0.80 5.06
N VAL A 240 7.81 -0.92 4.08
CA VAL A 240 7.06 -2.15 3.79
C VAL A 240 7.48 -2.71 2.44
N MET A 241 7.97 -3.93 2.41
CA MET A 241 8.29 -4.64 1.17
C MET A 241 6.99 -5.10 0.50
N GLU A 242 6.67 -4.55 -0.67
CA GLU A 242 5.53 -4.98 -1.47
C GLU A 242 6.01 -5.68 -2.74
N ALA A 243 5.86 -7.01 -2.76
CA ALA A 243 6.17 -7.84 -3.90
C ALA A 243 5.13 -8.96 -4.06
N TYR A 244 5.21 -9.65 -5.19
CA TYR A 244 4.25 -10.69 -5.54
C TYR A 244 5.00 -11.97 -5.88
N ASN A 245 4.74 -13.02 -5.12
CA ASN A 245 5.28 -14.34 -5.42
C ASN A 245 4.47 -14.97 -6.56
N SER A 246 4.98 -14.88 -7.78
CA SER A 246 4.32 -15.40 -8.97
C SER A 246 4.36 -16.92 -9.09
N SER A 247 5.04 -17.63 -8.19
CA SER A 247 5.02 -19.11 -8.11
C SER A 247 3.83 -19.65 -7.32
N ILE A 248 3.10 -18.80 -6.60
CA ILE A 248 1.92 -19.16 -5.83
C ILE A 248 0.67 -19.03 -6.72
N GLY A 249 -0.29 -19.96 -6.58
CA GLY A 249 -1.54 -19.89 -7.33
C GLY A 249 -1.33 -20.16 -8.83
N ALA A 250 -1.11 -21.40 -9.21
CA ALA A 250 -0.82 -21.78 -10.60
C ALA A 250 -2.05 -21.84 -11.51
N ALA A 251 -3.28 -21.73 -10.97
CA ALA A 251 -4.50 -21.83 -11.76
C ALA A 251 -4.90 -20.49 -12.40
N PRO A 252 -5.47 -20.49 -13.62
CA PRO A 252 -6.04 -19.28 -14.22
C PRO A 252 -7.11 -18.66 -13.30
N GLY A 253 -7.00 -17.36 -13.05
CA GLY A 253 -7.87 -16.63 -12.12
C GLY A 253 -7.32 -16.49 -10.72
N ASP A 254 -6.31 -17.25 -10.32
CA ASP A 254 -5.57 -16.99 -9.09
C ASP A 254 -4.82 -15.65 -9.17
N PHE A 255 -4.69 -15.01 -8.02
CA PHE A 255 -4.06 -13.70 -7.94
C PHE A 255 -2.61 -13.72 -8.44
N ALA A 256 -1.83 -14.72 -8.04
CA ALA A 256 -0.45 -14.87 -8.48
C ALA A 256 -0.34 -15.20 -9.97
N TYR A 257 -1.30 -15.95 -10.54
CA TYR A 257 -1.36 -16.19 -11.98
C TYR A 257 -1.65 -14.91 -12.75
N SER A 258 -2.62 -14.11 -12.32
CA SER A 258 -2.92 -12.82 -12.96
C SER A 258 -1.77 -11.80 -12.82
N ARG A 259 -0.91 -11.98 -11.83
CA ARG A 259 0.33 -11.22 -11.60
C ARG A 259 1.58 -11.89 -12.17
N GLY A 260 1.47 -13.06 -12.73
CA GLY A 260 2.56 -13.78 -13.42
C GLY A 260 3.10 -13.08 -14.68
N MET A 261 2.58 -11.88 -14.98
CA MET A 261 3.19 -10.96 -15.94
C MET A 261 4.52 -10.39 -15.45
N PHE A 262 4.76 -10.41 -14.13
CA PHE A 262 6.06 -10.07 -13.57
C PHE A 262 7.00 -11.27 -13.68
N HIS A 263 8.28 -11.01 -13.88
CA HIS A 263 9.30 -12.04 -13.69
C HIS A 263 9.14 -12.64 -12.30
N ASN A 264 9.42 -13.94 -12.15
CA ASN A 264 9.37 -14.55 -10.82
C ASN A 264 10.58 -14.10 -9.98
N VAL A 265 10.49 -12.89 -9.44
CA VAL A 265 11.53 -12.27 -8.62
C VAL A 265 11.42 -12.61 -7.13
N CYS A 266 10.38 -13.35 -6.76
CA CYS A 266 10.10 -13.74 -5.38
C CYS A 266 9.63 -15.21 -5.33
N PRO A 267 10.48 -16.21 -5.71
CA PRO A 267 10.10 -17.62 -5.65
C PRO A 267 10.09 -18.17 -4.21
N ASP A 268 10.88 -17.59 -3.30
CA ASP A 268 10.93 -17.88 -1.88
C ASP A 268 10.71 -16.58 -1.09
N GLY A 269 9.54 -16.46 -0.47
CA GLY A 269 9.17 -15.26 0.27
C GLY A 269 10.05 -15.00 1.50
N ALA A 270 10.53 -16.06 2.17
CA ALA A 270 11.41 -15.88 3.33
C ALA A 270 12.80 -15.38 2.92
N GLU A 271 13.34 -15.88 1.82
CA GLU A 271 14.61 -15.41 1.28
C GLU A 271 14.51 -13.97 0.77
N PHE A 272 13.42 -13.65 0.09
CA PHE A 272 13.11 -12.28 -0.35
C PHE A 272 13.14 -11.30 0.83
N VAL A 273 12.43 -11.65 1.92
CA VAL A 273 12.36 -10.79 3.11
C VAL A 273 13.72 -10.65 3.79
N ARG A 274 14.51 -11.73 3.92
CA ARG A 274 15.85 -11.66 4.53
C ARG A 274 16.76 -10.71 3.75
N THR A 275 16.82 -10.88 2.42
CA THR A 275 17.63 -10.03 1.53
C THR A 275 17.18 -8.57 1.61
N GLY A 276 15.87 -8.32 1.53
CA GLY A 276 15.33 -6.97 1.62
C GLY A 276 15.58 -6.31 2.97
N LEU A 277 15.39 -7.04 4.09
CA LEU A 277 15.65 -6.51 5.43
C LEU A 277 17.12 -6.16 5.65
N GLU A 278 18.04 -7.01 5.20
CA GLU A 278 19.47 -6.74 5.30
C GLU A 278 19.82 -5.43 4.59
N PHE A 279 19.34 -5.27 3.36
CA PHE A 279 19.54 -4.04 2.60
C PHE A 279 18.92 -2.82 3.30
N LEU A 280 17.62 -2.85 3.66
CA LEU A 280 16.92 -1.72 4.27
C LEU A 280 17.58 -1.31 5.60
N ARG A 281 17.91 -2.27 6.46
CA ARG A 281 18.59 -2.00 7.73
C ARG A 281 19.97 -1.37 7.52
N SER A 282 20.72 -1.80 6.50
CA SER A 282 22.02 -1.20 6.16
C SER A 282 21.89 0.27 5.75
N GLN A 283 20.85 0.60 4.95
CA GLN A 283 20.57 1.96 4.51
C GLN A 283 20.19 2.87 5.69
N VAL A 284 19.35 2.37 6.59
CA VAL A 284 18.95 3.10 7.80
C VAL A 284 20.14 3.29 8.75
N ALA A 285 20.88 2.22 9.06
CA ALA A 285 22.02 2.30 9.99
C ALA A 285 23.09 3.32 9.53
N SER A 286 23.30 3.43 8.22
CA SER A 286 24.30 4.36 7.66
C SER A 286 23.89 5.83 7.72
N ARG A 287 22.63 6.19 8.01
CA ARG A 287 22.12 7.56 7.94
C ARG A 287 21.49 8.07 9.24
N TRP A 288 20.73 7.25 9.95
CA TRP A 288 20.00 7.67 11.16
C TRP A 288 20.83 7.59 12.44
N HIS A 289 22.03 6.97 12.36
CA HIS A 289 22.94 6.82 13.50
C HIS A 289 24.29 7.51 13.31
N SER A 290 24.42 8.34 12.26
CA SER A 290 25.63 9.13 11.97
C SER A 290 25.60 10.52 12.62
#